data_f41b3809103358d18a6cd51023124983
#
_entry.id   f41b3809103358d18a6cd51023124983
#
_cell.length_a   1.000
_cell.length_b   1.000
_cell.length_c   1.000
_cell.angle_alpha   90.00
_cell.angle_beta   90.00
_cell.angle_gamma   90.00
#
_symmetry.space_group_name_H-M   'P 1'
#
loop_
_entity.id
_entity.type
_entity.pdbx_description
1 polymer ?
#
loop_
_entity_poly.entity_id
_entity_poly.type
_entity_poly.pdbx_seq_one_letter_code
_entity_poly.pdbx_strand_id
1 'polypeptide(L)'
;MKKYNKIVLTGASGRLGSYLREPLSKISKKLVSTDKIKIGKTLNNEVFKKLKLENFKDVNKILKKTDILVHFGAYSNEGPFQEILESNILGAYNIWKCAEKNKIKRVIFASSIHSVGMYKVNQTIDHKVMQKPDTFYGLSKSFGENIAQMYWDKCGIECLCIRILSCAKVTSKRSLSTWLSYDDLIRIVIQSIKMKKLGFEIIYGVSKNKRSTI
;
A
#
# COMPACT_ATOMS: atom_id res chain seq x y z
N MET A 1 -7.83 23.69 -3.27
CA MET A 1 -7.94 22.23 -3.04
C MET A 1 -8.18 21.98 -1.55
N LYS A 2 -9.17 21.14 -1.17
CA LYS A 2 -9.45 20.83 0.24
C LYS A 2 -8.29 19.97 0.80
N LYS A 3 -7.56 20.47 1.79
CA LYS A 3 -6.48 19.71 2.43
C LYS A 3 -7.05 18.77 3.49
N TYR A 4 -6.59 17.51 3.50
CA TYR A 4 -6.85 16.56 4.59
C TYR A 4 -6.17 17.04 5.87
N ASN A 5 -6.80 16.82 7.03
CA ASN A 5 -6.20 17.25 8.29
C ASN A 5 -4.99 16.40 8.64
N LYS A 6 -5.12 15.07 8.47
CA LYS A 6 -4.03 14.15 8.75
C LYS A 6 -4.01 12.99 7.77
N ILE A 7 -2.86 12.77 7.13
CA ILE A 7 -2.56 11.55 6.38
C ILE A 7 -1.47 10.78 7.12
N VAL A 8 -1.62 9.46 7.23
CA VAL A 8 -0.57 8.58 7.73
C VAL A 8 -0.02 7.77 6.57
N LEU A 9 1.30 7.75 6.43
CA LEU A 9 2.05 6.91 5.49
C LEU A 9 2.88 5.91 6.29
N THR A 10 2.66 4.61 6.10
CA THR A 10 3.54 3.56 6.61
C THR A 10 4.51 3.10 5.51
N GLY A 11 5.67 2.62 5.88
CA GLY A 11 6.71 2.26 4.92
C GLY A 11 7.42 3.46 4.30
N ALA A 12 7.47 4.59 5.01
CA ALA A 12 7.95 5.87 4.51
C ALA A 12 9.46 5.91 4.20
N SER A 13 10.25 5.02 4.79
CA SER A 13 11.69 4.86 4.52
C SER A 13 11.97 3.94 3.34
N GLY A 14 10.98 3.14 2.94
CA GLY A 14 11.09 2.21 1.82
C GLY A 14 11.15 2.93 0.47
N ARG A 15 11.60 2.19 -0.55
CA ARG A 15 11.73 2.74 -1.91
C ARG A 15 10.49 3.44 -2.42
N LEU A 16 9.30 2.83 -2.31
CA LEU A 16 8.05 3.40 -2.82
C LEU A 16 7.51 4.50 -1.90
N GLY A 17 7.55 4.26 -0.59
CA GLY A 17 7.05 5.22 0.39
C GLY A 17 7.80 6.55 0.36
N SER A 18 9.11 6.53 0.11
CA SER A 18 9.91 7.76 0.04
C SER A 18 9.43 8.72 -1.04
N TYR A 19 9.01 8.22 -2.21
CA TYR A 19 8.46 9.03 -3.30
C TYR A 19 7.06 9.59 -3.00
N LEU A 20 6.30 8.95 -2.10
CA LEU A 20 4.95 9.38 -1.73
C LEU A 20 4.94 10.50 -0.68
N ARG A 21 6.03 10.72 0.06
CA ARG A 21 6.07 11.68 1.16
C ARG A 21 5.73 13.10 0.70
N GLU A 22 6.44 13.64 -0.29
CA GLU A 22 6.22 15.00 -0.78
C GLU A 22 4.82 15.20 -1.39
N PRO A 23 4.31 14.35 -2.31
CA PRO A 23 2.95 14.47 -2.82
C PRO A 23 1.86 14.42 -1.74
N LEU A 24 1.99 13.54 -0.74
CA LEU A 24 1.05 13.45 0.38
C LEU A 24 1.12 14.68 1.30
N SER A 25 2.32 15.20 1.53
CA SER A 25 2.52 16.44 2.27
C SER A 25 1.79 17.62 1.63
N LYS A 26 1.81 17.73 0.30
CA LYS A 26 1.14 18.81 -0.45
C LYS A 26 -0.40 18.82 -0.29
N ILE A 27 -1.01 17.69 -0.04
CA ILE A 27 -2.48 17.55 0.09
C ILE A 27 -2.98 17.43 1.53
N SER A 28 -2.09 17.38 2.52
CA SER A 28 -2.44 17.25 3.95
C SER A 28 -1.96 18.45 4.77
N LYS A 29 -2.69 18.80 5.83
CA LYS A 29 -2.22 19.76 6.84
C LYS A 29 -1.09 19.15 7.66
N LYS A 30 -1.15 17.83 7.93
CA LYS A 30 -0.15 17.07 8.65
C LYS A 30 0.06 15.72 7.99
N LEU A 31 1.30 15.42 7.61
CA LEU A 31 1.75 14.09 7.21
C LEU A 31 2.42 13.41 8.41
N VAL A 32 2.00 12.20 8.75
CA VAL A 32 2.70 11.34 9.71
C VAL A 32 3.32 10.19 8.94
N SER A 33 4.61 10.25 8.75
CA SER A 33 5.40 9.21 8.08
C SER A 33 5.94 8.22 9.11
N THR A 34 5.76 6.93 8.86
CA THR A 34 6.18 5.88 9.81
C THR A 34 6.96 4.78 9.13
N ASP A 35 7.93 4.26 9.83
CA ASP A 35 8.72 3.09 9.42
C ASP A 35 9.48 2.52 10.62
N LYS A 36 10.02 1.30 10.52
CA LYS A 36 10.98 0.75 11.48
C LYS A 36 12.37 1.42 11.37
N ILE A 37 12.70 1.94 10.19
CA ILE A 37 13.93 2.66 9.89
C ILE A 37 13.65 4.15 9.84
N LYS A 38 14.52 4.97 10.43
CA LYS A 38 14.39 6.43 10.42
C LYS A 38 14.56 6.96 9.00
N ILE A 39 13.69 7.89 8.61
CA ILE A 39 13.89 8.70 7.39
C ILE A 39 14.95 9.78 7.64
N GLY A 40 15.49 10.33 6.56
CA GLY A 40 16.34 11.52 6.63
C GLY A 40 15.56 12.77 7.05
N LYS A 41 15.79 13.90 6.40
CA LYS A 41 15.10 15.17 6.67
C LYS A 41 13.58 15.05 6.45
N THR A 42 12.81 15.57 7.39
CA THR A 42 11.34 15.70 7.29
C THR A 42 10.96 16.95 6.51
N LEU A 43 9.77 16.94 5.92
CA LEU A 43 9.15 18.10 5.28
C LEU A 43 8.51 19.01 6.34
N ASN A 44 8.17 20.27 5.98
CA ASN A 44 7.68 21.28 6.92
C ASN A 44 6.45 20.83 7.74
N ASN A 45 5.51 20.08 7.13
CA ASN A 45 4.30 19.58 7.80
C ASN A 45 4.35 18.07 8.06
N GLU A 46 5.55 17.47 7.97
CA GLU A 46 5.77 16.04 8.19
C GLU A 46 6.34 15.77 9.57
N VAL A 47 5.81 14.74 10.23
CA VAL A 47 6.35 14.21 11.48
C VAL A 47 6.69 12.75 11.26
N PHE A 48 7.92 12.35 11.51
CA PHE A 48 8.31 10.95 11.51
C PHE A 48 8.05 10.30 12.87
N LYS A 49 7.51 9.09 12.85
CA LYS A 49 7.35 8.23 14.02
C LYS A 49 7.88 6.83 13.71
N LYS A 50 8.84 6.37 14.49
CA LYS A 50 9.29 4.98 14.42
C LYS A 50 8.12 4.06 14.76
N LEU A 51 7.88 3.05 13.94
CA LEU A 51 6.76 2.11 14.09
C LEU A 51 7.16 0.73 13.63
N LYS A 52 6.88 -0.25 14.47
CA LYS A 52 6.80 -1.66 14.12
C LYS A 52 5.32 -2.03 13.97
N LEU A 53 4.93 -2.58 12.83
CA LEU A 53 3.51 -2.84 12.51
C LEU A 53 2.87 -3.92 13.39
N GLU A 54 3.67 -4.84 13.92
CA GLU A 54 3.24 -5.86 14.87
C GLU A 54 2.85 -5.29 16.25
N ASN A 55 3.24 -4.05 16.56
CA ASN A 55 2.86 -3.40 17.82
C ASN A 55 1.51 -2.69 17.71
N PHE A 56 0.44 -3.39 18.11
CA PHE A 56 -0.92 -2.85 18.09
C PHE A 56 -1.10 -1.51 18.81
N LYS A 57 -0.48 -1.35 20.01
CA LYS A 57 -0.63 -0.12 20.81
C LYS A 57 -0.07 1.09 20.07
N ASP A 58 1.10 0.95 19.45
CA ASP A 58 1.76 2.02 18.70
C ASP A 58 1.01 2.33 17.40
N VAL A 59 0.57 1.30 16.65
CA VAL A 59 -0.28 1.47 15.47
C VAL A 59 -1.54 2.25 15.84
N ASN A 60 -2.26 1.82 16.88
CA ASN A 60 -3.48 2.49 17.33
C ASN A 60 -3.25 3.96 17.74
N LYS A 61 -2.15 4.25 18.46
CA LYS A 61 -1.79 5.62 18.85
C LYS A 61 -1.51 6.51 17.65
N ILE A 62 -0.79 5.99 16.65
CA ILE A 62 -0.43 6.73 15.43
C ILE A 62 -1.67 6.98 14.56
N LEU A 63 -2.60 6.04 14.48
CA LEU A 63 -3.79 6.16 13.62
C LEU A 63 -4.92 7.04 14.20
N LYS A 64 -4.82 7.52 15.42
CA LYS A 64 -5.81 8.46 15.99
C LYS A 64 -6.00 9.70 15.14
N LYS A 65 -7.27 10.09 14.88
CA LYS A 65 -7.65 11.28 14.09
C LYS A 65 -6.99 11.32 12.69
N THR A 66 -6.94 10.18 11.99
CA THR A 66 -6.40 10.05 10.64
C THR A 66 -7.53 10.06 9.63
N ASP A 67 -7.45 10.93 8.63
CA ASP A 67 -8.45 10.98 7.55
C ASP A 67 -8.19 9.88 6.50
N ILE A 68 -6.92 9.72 6.10
CA ILE A 68 -6.48 8.78 5.06
C ILE A 68 -5.26 8.00 5.56
N LEU A 69 -5.27 6.71 5.34
CA LEU A 69 -4.13 5.84 5.58
C LEU A 69 -3.56 5.34 4.25
N VAL A 70 -2.28 5.59 4.02
CA VAL A 70 -1.51 5.04 2.90
C VAL A 70 -0.58 3.97 3.46
N HIS A 71 -0.94 2.70 3.25
CA HIS A 71 -0.26 1.57 3.88
C HIS A 71 0.68 0.88 2.90
N PHE A 72 1.94 1.29 2.94
CA PHE A 72 3.05 0.75 2.14
C PHE A 72 4.11 0.02 2.99
N GLY A 73 3.92 0.00 4.32
CA GLY A 73 4.79 -0.73 5.25
C GLY A 73 4.57 -2.23 5.14
N ALA A 74 5.63 -2.96 4.86
CA ALA A 74 5.66 -4.41 4.78
C ALA A 74 7.12 -4.90 4.70
N TYR A 75 7.37 -6.16 4.99
CA TYR A 75 8.53 -6.86 4.46
C TYR A 75 8.30 -7.07 2.95
N SER A 76 9.11 -6.47 2.10
CA SER A 76 8.77 -6.19 0.70
C SER A 76 9.25 -7.23 -0.32
N ASN A 77 9.84 -8.32 0.14
CA ASN A 77 10.36 -9.40 -0.71
C ASN A 77 10.02 -10.76 -0.11
N GLU A 78 10.30 -11.83 -0.85
CA GLU A 78 10.38 -13.16 -0.25
C GLU A 78 11.54 -13.20 0.75
N GLY A 79 11.36 -13.90 1.85
CA GLY A 79 12.34 -13.99 2.93
C GLY A 79 11.89 -14.89 4.07
N PRO A 80 12.53 -14.80 5.25
CA PRO A 80 12.14 -15.61 6.40
C PRO A 80 10.66 -15.44 6.74
N PHE A 81 9.94 -16.56 6.87
CA PHE A 81 8.50 -16.53 7.12
C PHE A 81 8.12 -15.72 8.36
N GLN A 82 8.94 -15.77 9.41
CA GLN A 82 8.69 -15.02 10.65
C GLN A 82 8.63 -13.48 10.40
N GLU A 83 9.53 -12.95 9.56
CA GLU A 83 9.54 -11.53 9.20
C GLU A 83 8.28 -11.15 8.41
N ILE A 84 7.84 -12.04 7.51
CA ILE A 84 6.61 -11.87 6.73
C ILE A 84 5.39 -11.96 7.65
N LEU A 85 5.34 -12.93 8.56
CA LEU A 85 4.26 -13.11 9.51
C LEU A 85 4.06 -11.87 10.40
N GLU A 86 5.13 -11.39 11.02
CA GLU A 86 5.07 -10.23 11.91
C GLU A 86 4.73 -8.94 11.17
N SER A 87 5.44 -8.66 10.09
CA SER A 87 5.34 -7.40 9.37
C SER A 87 4.09 -7.32 8.48
N ASN A 88 3.76 -8.41 7.75
CA ASN A 88 2.74 -8.37 6.70
C ASN A 88 1.39 -8.94 7.16
N ILE A 89 1.39 -10.03 7.91
CA ILE A 89 0.14 -10.66 8.37
C ILE A 89 -0.36 -9.96 9.65
N LEU A 90 0.43 -10.03 10.73
CA LEU A 90 0.07 -9.39 12.00
C LEU A 90 0.02 -7.87 11.84
N GLY A 91 0.98 -7.30 11.09
CA GLY A 91 1.00 -5.88 10.77
C GLY A 91 -0.25 -5.43 10.02
N ALA A 92 -0.68 -6.13 8.97
CA ALA A 92 -1.91 -5.82 8.25
C ALA A 92 -3.14 -5.95 9.17
N TYR A 93 -3.25 -7.04 9.95
CA TYR A 93 -4.32 -7.19 10.93
C TYR A 93 -4.40 -5.98 11.87
N ASN A 94 -3.27 -5.56 12.44
CA ASN A 94 -3.22 -4.40 13.34
C ASN A 94 -3.64 -3.10 12.65
N ILE A 95 -3.19 -2.88 11.43
CA ILE A 95 -3.55 -1.71 10.60
C ILE A 95 -5.06 -1.66 10.40
N TRP A 96 -5.69 -2.74 9.95
CA TRP A 96 -7.12 -2.75 9.68
C TRP A 96 -7.96 -2.66 10.95
N LYS A 97 -7.57 -3.40 12.00
CA LYS A 97 -8.26 -3.32 13.30
C LYS A 97 -8.16 -1.93 13.93
N CYS A 98 -7.03 -1.26 13.80
CA CYS A 98 -6.86 0.11 14.26
C CYS A 98 -7.56 1.13 13.34
N ALA A 99 -7.67 0.87 12.03
CA ALA A 99 -8.42 1.71 11.11
C ALA A 99 -9.92 1.71 11.48
N GLU A 100 -10.51 0.54 11.74
CA GLU A 100 -11.88 0.40 12.26
C GLU A 100 -12.05 1.19 13.57
N LYS A 101 -11.20 0.93 14.57
CA LYS A 101 -11.26 1.57 15.88
C LYS A 101 -11.17 3.09 15.82
N ASN A 102 -10.38 3.62 14.90
CA ASN A 102 -10.18 5.07 14.74
C ASN A 102 -11.09 5.67 13.65
N LYS A 103 -12.05 4.91 13.11
CA LYS A 103 -13.05 5.35 12.13
C LYS A 103 -12.40 5.95 10.86
N ILE A 104 -11.27 5.36 10.42
CA ILE A 104 -10.61 5.76 9.18
C ILE A 104 -11.50 5.34 8.01
N LYS A 105 -11.80 6.27 7.10
CA LYS A 105 -12.74 6.02 6.01
C LYS A 105 -12.08 5.40 4.78
N ARG A 106 -10.78 5.62 4.59
CA ARG A 106 -10.08 5.17 3.37
C ARG A 106 -8.65 4.73 3.63
N VAL A 107 -8.31 3.59 3.05
CA VAL A 107 -6.97 3.00 3.06
C VAL A 107 -6.50 2.80 1.61
N ILE A 108 -5.27 3.19 1.30
CA ILE A 108 -4.59 2.82 0.06
C ILE A 108 -3.55 1.76 0.42
N PHE A 109 -3.73 0.55 -0.08
CA PHE A 109 -2.93 -0.62 0.29
C PHE A 109 -1.99 -1.03 -0.84
N ALA A 110 -0.70 -1.15 -0.53
CA ALA A 110 0.29 -1.70 -1.44
C ALA A 110 0.20 -3.24 -1.47
N SER A 111 -0.56 -3.77 -2.41
CA SER A 111 -0.53 -5.19 -2.77
C SER A 111 0.59 -5.47 -3.77
N SER A 112 0.62 -6.65 -4.36
CA SER A 112 1.67 -7.09 -5.28
C SER A 112 1.11 -8.02 -6.34
N ILE A 113 1.76 -8.05 -7.50
CA ILE A 113 1.52 -9.07 -8.55
C ILE A 113 1.74 -10.49 -8.00
N HIS A 114 2.58 -10.66 -6.96
CA HIS A 114 2.81 -11.94 -6.30
C HIS A 114 1.56 -12.52 -5.63
N SER A 115 0.49 -11.74 -5.42
CA SER A 115 -0.81 -12.27 -4.97
C SER A 115 -1.50 -13.15 -6.02
N VAL A 116 -1.08 -13.06 -7.28
CA VAL A 116 -1.57 -13.83 -8.44
C VAL A 116 -0.43 -14.43 -9.26
N GLY A 117 0.77 -14.57 -8.68
CA GLY A 117 2.01 -14.92 -9.39
C GLY A 117 2.05 -16.33 -9.99
N MET A 118 1.17 -17.26 -9.56
CA MET A 118 1.09 -18.63 -10.10
C MET A 118 0.26 -18.76 -11.40
N TYR A 119 -0.32 -17.65 -11.90
CA TYR A 119 -0.92 -17.68 -13.23
C TYR A 119 0.17 -17.74 -14.30
N LYS A 120 -0.07 -18.53 -15.36
CA LYS A 120 0.88 -18.70 -16.46
C LYS A 120 1.05 -17.40 -17.25
N VAL A 121 2.26 -17.11 -17.69
CA VAL A 121 2.60 -15.87 -18.43
C VAL A 121 1.79 -15.70 -19.73
N ASN A 122 1.38 -16.81 -20.37
CA ASN A 122 0.56 -16.79 -21.58
C ASN A 122 -0.95 -16.70 -21.31
N GLN A 123 -1.36 -16.57 -20.05
CA GLN A 123 -2.75 -16.42 -19.65
C GLN A 123 -3.05 -14.96 -19.39
N THR A 124 -4.00 -14.40 -20.12
CA THR A 124 -4.54 -13.07 -19.84
C THR A 124 -5.43 -13.15 -18.59
N ILE A 125 -5.16 -12.30 -17.61
CA ILE A 125 -5.92 -12.22 -16.37
C ILE A 125 -6.34 -10.77 -16.12
N ASP A 126 -7.51 -10.61 -15.51
CA ASP A 126 -7.99 -9.30 -15.02
C ASP A 126 -7.81 -9.18 -13.48
N HIS A 127 -8.24 -8.07 -12.92
CA HIS A 127 -8.13 -7.82 -11.48
C HIS A 127 -9.08 -8.69 -10.63
N LYS A 128 -10.07 -9.35 -11.25
CA LYS A 128 -11.11 -10.17 -10.56
C LYS A 128 -10.71 -11.62 -10.41
N VAL A 129 -9.60 -12.04 -11.01
CA VAL A 129 -9.16 -13.44 -10.89
C VAL A 129 -8.92 -13.81 -9.43
N MET A 130 -9.18 -15.09 -9.11
CA MET A 130 -8.87 -15.65 -7.81
C MET A 130 -7.38 -15.52 -7.50
N GLN A 131 -7.05 -15.21 -6.26
CA GLN A 131 -5.66 -15.14 -5.81
C GLN A 131 -4.97 -16.50 -5.95
N LYS A 132 -3.78 -16.50 -6.51
CA LYS A 132 -2.88 -17.65 -6.63
C LYS A 132 -1.45 -17.19 -6.34
N PRO A 133 -1.11 -16.98 -5.05
CA PRO A 133 0.21 -16.46 -4.66
C PRO A 133 1.31 -17.48 -4.98
N ASP A 134 2.47 -16.97 -5.39
CA ASP A 134 3.66 -17.76 -5.76
C ASP A 134 4.71 -17.84 -4.65
N THR A 135 4.55 -17.07 -3.57
CA THR A 135 5.50 -16.93 -2.48
C THR A 135 4.78 -16.68 -1.16
N PHE A 136 5.44 -16.83 0.00
CA PHE A 136 4.88 -16.40 1.29
C PHE A 136 4.64 -14.89 1.32
N TYR A 137 5.51 -14.10 0.66
CA TYR A 137 5.27 -12.69 0.46
C TYR A 137 3.96 -12.45 -0.33
N GLY A 138 3.77 -13.13 -1.46
CA GLY A 138 2.53 -13.07 -2.25
C GLY A 138 1.30 -13.48 -1.44
N LEU A 139 1.41 -14.57 -0.66
CA LEU A 139 0.35 -15.01 0.25
C LEU A 139 -0.02 -13.93 1.29
N SER A 140 0.99 -13.25 1.83
CA SER A 140 0.75 -12.14 2.76
C SER A 140 0.04 -10.95 2.10
N LYS A 141 0.26 -10.72 0.80
CA LYS A 141 -0.45 -9.67 0.05
C LYS A 141 -1.88 -10.09 -0.26
N SER A 142 -2.11 -11.36 -0.59
CA SER A 142 -3.46 -11.94 -0.71
C SER A 142 -4.25 -11.81 0.61
N PHE A 143 -3.63 -12.10 1.76
CA PHE A 143 -4.22 -11.85 3.07
C PHE A 143 -4.61 -10.37 3.23
N GLY A 144 -3.73 -9.44 2.82
CA GLY A 144 -3.97 -8.00 2.89
C GLY A 144 -5.16 -7.56 2.01
N GLU A 145 -5.34 -8.14 0.82
CA GLU A 145 -6.51 -7.88 -0.05
C GLU A 145 -7.80 -8.45 0.58
N ASN A 146 -7.78 -9.68 1.11
CA ASN A 146 -8.95 -10.31 1.73
C ASN A 146 -9.38 -9.59 3.02
N ILE A 147 -8.45 -9.17 3.87
CA ILE A 147 -8.80 -8.42 5.06
C ILE A 147 -9.34 -7.02 4.70
N ALA A 148 -8.85 -6.40 3.62
CA ALA A 148 -9.38 -5.15 3.11
C ALA A 148 -10.84 -5.29 2.64
N GLN A 149 -11.15 -6.32 1.85
CA GLN A 149 -12.51 -6.65 1.44
C GLN A 149 -13.42 -6.87 2.65
N MET A 150 -12.99 -7.68 3.61
CA MET A 150 -13.75 -7.95 4.83
C MET A 150 -14.11 -6.65 5.59
N TYR A 151 -13.18 -5.69 5.71
CA TYR A 151 -13.45 -4.44 6.41
C TYR A 151 -14.31 -3.47 5.59
N TRP A 152 -14.25 -3.54 4.26
CA TRP A 152 -15.21 -2.84 3.41
C TRP A 152 -16.62 -3.39 3.65
N ASP A 153 -16.82 -4.69 3.54
CA ASP A 153 -18.12 -5.34 3.70
C ASP A 153 -18.70 -5.16 5.12
N LYS A 154 -17.84 -5.24 6.14
CA LYS A 154 -18.23 -5.16 7.54
C LYS A 154 -18.54 -3.75 8.02
N CYS A 155 -17.79 -2.76 7.60
CA CYS A 155 -17.89 -1.40 8.17
C CYS A 155 -17.62 -0.26 7.18
N GLY A 156 -17.55 -0.54 5.87
CA GLY A 156 -17.46 0.46 4.82
C GLY A 156 -16.14 1.24 4.77
N ILE A 157 -15.04 0.63 5.22
CA ILE A 157 -13.71 1.24 5.03
C ILE A 157 -13.33 1.10 3.56
N GLU A 158 -13.37 2.21 2.81
CA GLU A 158 -12.98 2.22 1.41
C GLU A 158 -11.51 1.82 1.23
N CYS A 159 -11.21 0.99 0.24
CA CYS A 159 -9.85 0.56 -0.02
C CYS A 159 -9.52 0.46 -1.51
N LEU A 160 -8.35 0.98 -1.91
CA LEU A 160 -7.69 0.60 -3.14
C LEU A 160 -6.53 -0.34 -2.82
N CYS A 161 -6.60 -1.58 -3.30
CA CYS A 161 -5.48 -2.52 -3.30
C CYS A 161 -4.74 -2.41 -4.63
N ILE A 162 -3.48 -2.01 -4.60
CA ILE A 162 -2.65 -1.84 -5.79
C ILE A 162 -1.75 -3.07 -5.92
N ARG A 163 -2.05 -3.98 -6.85
CA ARG A 163 -1.14 -5.09 -7.23
C ARG A 163 0.02 -4.50 -8.02
N ILE A 164 1.04 -4.04 -7.31
CA ILE A 164 2.22 -3.41 -7.91
C ILE A 164 3.02 -4.48 -8.66
N LEU A 165 3.33 -4.19 -9.93
CA LEU A 165 4.18 -5.04 -10.75
C LEU A 165 5.66 -4.70 -10.50
N SER A 166 6.34 -4.04 -11.43
CA SER A 166 7.76 -3.69 -11.32
C SER A 166 7.93 -2.19 -11.13
N CYS A 167 8.04 -1.73 -9.89
CA CYS A 167 8.27 -0.32 -9.58
C CYS A 167 9.72 -0.12 -9.11
N ALA A 168 10.66 -0.27 -10.05
CA ALA A 168 12.11 -0.16 -9.82
C ALA A 168 12.79 0.35 -11.10
N LYS A 169 14.11 0.53 -11.06
CA LYS A 169 14.90 0.81 -12.27
C LYS A 169 14.74 -0.36 -13.27
N VAL A 170 14.47 -0.03 -14.50
CA VAL A 170 14.34 -1.03 -15.58
C VAL A 170 15.71 -1.65 -15.85
N THR A 171 15.80 -2.97 -15.72
CA THR A 171 17.04 -3.75 -15.90
C THR A 171 16.92 -4.88 -16.90
N SER A 172 15.71 -5.17 -17.38
CA SER A 172 15.46 -6.29 -18.31
C SER A 172 14.29 -6.00 -19.25
N LYS A 173 14.19 -6.77 -20.36
CA LYS A 173 13.04 -6.69 -21.29
C LYS A 173 11.72 -6.99 -20.57
N ARG A 174 11.71 -7.92 -19.60
CA ARG A 174 10.52 -8.23 -18.77
C ARG A 174 10.09 -7.00 -17.94
N SER A 175 11.04 -6.31 -17.32
CA SER A 175 10.72 -5.13 -16.52
C SER A 175 10.16 -3.97 -17.35
N LEU A 176 10.43 -3.93 -18.68
CA LEU A 176 9.82 -2.97 -19.59
C LEU A 176 8.33 -3.21 -19.82
N SER A 177 7.86 -4.46 -19.79
CA SER A 177 6.44 -4.77 -19.98
C SER A 177 5.61 -4.62 -18.69
N THR A 178 6.25 -4.75 -17.53
CA THR A 178 5.62 -4.72 -16.21
C THR A 178 5.90 -3.43 -15.43
N TRP A 179 6.59 -2.46 -16.03
CA TRP A 179 7.07 -1.28 -15.34
C TRP A 179 5.95 -0.37 -14.87
N LEU A 180 6.04 0.05 -13.61
CA LEU A 180 5.29 1.15 -13.02
C LEU A 180 6.26 2.27 -12.69
N SER A 181 6.09 3.44 -13.31
CA SER A 181 6.88 4.62 -12.96
C SER A 181 6.49 5.15 -11.57
N TYR A 182 7.43 5.82 -10.91
CA TYR A 182 7.12 6.48 -9.64
C TYR A 182 6.05 7.57 -9.80
N ASP A 183 6.04 8.28 -10.92
CA ASP A 183 5.04 9.31 -11.23
C ASP A 183 3.65 8.71 -11.40
N ASP A 184 3.53 7.55 -12.07
CA ASP A 184 2.25 6.85 -12.19
C ASP A 184 1.78 6.27 -10.86
N LEU A 185 2.69 5.72 -10.04
CA LEU A 185 2.37 5.31 -8.67
C LEU A 185 1.81 6.49 -7.86
N ILE A 186 2.50 7.64 -7.89
CA ILE A 186 2.05 8.86 -7.21
C ILE A 186 0.67 9.27 -7.73
N ARG A 187 0.46 9.25 -9.06
CA ARG A 187 -0.81 9.60 -9.68
C ARG A 187 -1.94 8.68 -9.22
N ILE A 188 -1.73 7.36 -9.23
CA ILE A 188 -2.69 6.36 -8.73
C ILE A 188 -3.06 6.67 -7.28
N VAL A 189 -2.08 6.81 -6.38
CA VAL A 189 -2.32 7.07 -4.96
C VAL A 189 -3.06 8.39 -4.74
N ILE A 190 -2.61 9.48 -5.38
CA ILE A 190 -3.23 10.80 -5.19
C ILE A 190 -4.63 10.87 -5.75
N GLN A 191 -4.89 10.26 -6.92
CA GLN A 191 -6.24 10.25 -7.50
C GLN A 191 -7.19 9.39 -6.66
N SER A 192 -6.79 8.20 -6.21
CA SER A 192 -7.63 7.38 -5.33
C SER A 192 -7.98 8.07 -4.01
N ILE A 193 -7.05 8.85 -3.44
CA ILE A 193 -7.33 9.67 -2.25
C ILE A 193 -8.40 10.74 -2.55
N LYS A 194 -8.36 11.34 -3.75
CA LYS A 194 -9.26 12.44 -4.14
C LYS A 194 -10.63 11.99 -4.64
N MET A 195 -10.81 10.72 -4.99
CA MET A 195 -12.10 10.21 -5.49
C MET A 195 -13.20 10.48 -4.47
N LYS A 196 -14.39 10.91 -4.96
CA LYS A 196 -15.57 11.15 -4.11
C LYS A 196 -16.04 9.87 -3.43
N LYS A 197 -16.07 8.78 -4.17
CA LYS A 197 -16.41 7.43 -3.71
C LYS A 197 -15.44 6.45 -4.35
N LEU A 198 -14.75 5.65 -3.53
CA LEU A 198 -13.79 4.65 -3.99
C LEU A 198 -14.37 3.23 -3.89
N GLY A 199 -15.06 2.92 -2.78
CA GLY A 199 -15.48 1.56 -2.49
C GLY A 199 -14.30 0.65 -2.16
N PHE A 200 -14.44 -0.63 -2.53
CA PHE A 200 -13.32 -1.59 -2.53
C PHE A 200 -12.95 -1.90 -3.98
N GLU A 201 -11.68 -1.67 -4.30
CA GLU A 201 -11.14 -1.89 -5.64
C GLU A 201 -9.78 -2.56 -5.59
N ILE A 202 -9.53 -3.44 -6.54
CA ILE A 202 -8.20 -4.01 -6.81
C ILE A 202 -7.80 -3.58 -8.22
N ILE A 203 -6.59 -3.06 -8.37
CA ILE A 203 -6.04 -2.70 -9.68
C ILE A 203 -4.63 -3.24 -9.85
N TYR A 204 -4.20 -3.41 -11.10
CA TYR A 204 -2.79 -3.62 -11.42
C TYR A 204 -2.06 -2.29 -11.52
N GLY A 205 -1.00 -2.14 -10.71
CA GLY A 205 -0.11 -0.98 -10.75
C GLY A 205 0.94 -1.15 -11.85
N VAL A 206 0.66 -0.61 -13.02
CA VAL A 206 1.51 -0.66 -14.21
C VAL A 206 1.37 0.64 -15.01
N SER A 207 2.47 1.12 -15.61
CA SER A 207 2.44 2.25 -16.55
C SER A 207 1.99 1.79 -17.94
N LYS A 208 1.59 2.74 -18.81
CA LYS A 208 1.27 2.44 -20.22
C LYS A 208 2.55 2.03 -20.97
N ASN A 209 2.91 0.76 -20.90
CA ASN A 209 4.10 0.20 -21.51
C ASN A 209 3.80 -0.26 -22.95
N LYS A 210 4.74 -0.07 -23.88
CA LYS A 210 4.59 -0.49 -25.29
C LYS A 210 4.40 -2.00 -25.47
N ARG A 211 4.84 -2.80 -24.50
CA ARG A 211 4.75 -4.28 -24.48
C ARG A 211 4.07 -4.76 -23.20
N SER A 212 2.97 -4.09 -22.80
CA SER A 212 2.22 -4.53 -21.62
C SER A 212 1.71 -5.96 -21.79
N THR A 213 1.85 -6.76 -20.74
CA THR A 213 1.35 -8.15 -20.67
C THR A 213 0.05 -8.25 -19.85
N ILE A 214 -0.50 -7.10 -19.47
CA ILE A 214 -1.75 -6.95 -18.71
C ILE A 214 -2.57 -5.85 -19.38
#